data_f920c46047e215d5a864263bd9a9190d
#
_entry.id   f920c46047e215d5a864263bd9a9190d
#
_cell.length_a   1.000
_cell.length_b   1.000
_cell.length_c   1.000
_cell.angle_alpha   90.00
_cell.angle_beta   90.00
_cell.angle_gamma   90.00
#
_symmetry.space_group_name_H-M   'P 1'
#
loop_
_entity.id
_entity.type
_entity.pdbx_description
1 polymer ?
#
loop_
_entity_poly.entity_id
_entity_poly.type
_entity_poly.pdbx_seq_one_letter_code
_entity_poly.pdbx_strand_id
1 'polypeptide(L)'
;MDSETSAYAAYEHLRPPGRDPLQLREQTRAQWRRQTGARADLWIFGYASLIWRPDFVPAERHATRVHGWHRALAMWSRVNRGTPEQPGLVFALLPGGSCQGVVYRVAARAADAVFDALWAREMPSAVYDARWLPCPTPHGPVPALAFTLSRRSSSYTGELSPAQYRHIFGHARGRYGSTLDYARQTQESLEAHGVRDTRLSQLLSYADDCPLQTED
;
A
#
# COMPACT_ATOMS: atom_id res chain seq x y z
N MET A 1 -23.90 8.51 -15.16
CA MET A 1 -22.87 7.44 -15.12
C MET A 1 -21.92 7.87 -14.01
N ASP A 2 -22.02 7.19 -12.87
CA ASP A 2 -21.46 7.64 -11.62
C ASP A 2 -19.94 7.69 -11.62
N SER A 3 -19.38 8.72 -10.95
CA SER A 3 -17.94 8.98 -10.80
C SER A 3 -17.17 7.76 -10.21
N GLU A 4 -17.84 6.91 -9.47
CA GLU A 4 -17.29 5.64 -8.96
C GLU A 4 -16.97 4.64 -10.07
N THR A 5 -17.86 4.44 -11.03
CA THR A 5 -17.63 3.49 -12.15
C THR A 5 -16.42 3.90 -12.99
N SER A 6 -16.17 5.20 -13.13
CA SER A 6 -15.02 5.73 -13.87
C SER A 6 -13.67 5.43 -13.17
N ALA A 7 -13.63 5.41 -11.83
CA ALA A 7 -12.41 5.14 -11.08
C ALA A 7 -11.90 3.70 -11.27
N TYR A 8 -12.80 2.73 -11.46
CA TYR A 8 -12.44 1.33 -11.65
C TYR A 8 -12.11 0.97 -13.11
N ALA A 9 -12.67 1.68 -14.08
CA ALA A 9 -12.50 1.40 -15.51
C ALA A 9 -11.03 1.51 -15.96
N ALA A 10 -10.30 2.50 -15.48
CA ALA A 10 -8.89 2.71 -15.82
C ALA A 10 -7.96 1.56 -15.40
N TYR A 11 -8.40 0.72 -14.45
CA TYR A 11 -7.61 -0.39 -13.90
C TYR A 11 -8.18 -1.77 -14.25
N GLU A 12 -9.21 -1.83 -15.09
CA GLU A 12 -9.89 -3.09 -15.42
C GLU A 12 -8.94 -4.12 -16.04
N HIS A 13 -8.05 -3.67 -16.93
CA HIS A 13 -7.03 -4.51 -17.58
C HIS A 13 -5.99 -5.11 -16.60
N LEU A 14 -5.90 -4.61 -15.37
CA LEU A 14 -5.03 -5.13 -14.31
C LEU A 14 -5.77 -6.06 -13.35
N ARG A 15 -7.08 -6.21 -13.52
CA ARG A 15 -7.93 -7.00 -12.61
C ARG A 15 -7.66 -8.50 -12.75
N PRO A 16 -7.34 -9.19 -11.64
CA PRO A 16 -7.23 -10.64 -11.68
C PRO A 16 -8.59 -11.29 -12.04
N PRO A 17 -8.59 -12.39 -12.80
CA PRO A 17 -9.82 -13.11 -13.15
C PRO A 17 -10.66 -13.46 -11.90
N GLY A 18 -11.97 -13.30 -12.01
CA GLY A 18 -12.93 -13.65 -10.94
C GLY A 18 -12.92 -12.72 -9.73
N ARG A 19 -12.22 -11.57 -9.79
CA ARG A 19 -12.21 -10.59 -8.69
C ARG A 19 -13.01 -9.34 -9.07
N ASP A 20 -14.04 -9.06 -8.29
CA ASP A 20 -14.85 -7.84 -8.41
C ASP A 20 -14.55 -6.90 -7.22
N PRO A 21 -14.01 -5.69 -7.47
CA PRO A 21 -13.70 -4.75 -6.41
C PRO A 21 -14.93 -4.31 -5.61
N LEU A 22 -16.10 -4.21 -6.21
CA LEU A 22 -17.32 -3.81 -5.51
C LEU A 22 -17.83 -4.94 -4.61
N GLN A 23 -17.83 -6.16 -5.09
CA GLN A 23 -18.19 -7.32 -4.29
C GLN A 23 -17.25 -7.51 -3.10
N LEU A 24 -15.93 -7.37 -3.32
CA LEU A 24 -14.93 -7.43 -2.25
C LEU A 24 -15.11 -6.31 -1.22
N ARG A 25 -15.50 -5.10 -1.66
CA ARG A 25 -15.81 -3.97 -0.78
C ARG A 25 -16.93 -4.34 0.20
N GLU A 26 -18.04 -4.83 -0.32
CA GLU A 26 -19.19 -5.17 0.50
C GLU A 26 -18.90 -6.33 1.47
N GLN A 27 -18.17 -7.34 1.01
CA GLN A 27 -17.74 -8.45 1.87
C GLN A 27 -16.84 -7.97 3.02
N THR A 28 -15.87 -7.10 2.72
CA THR A 28 -14.93 -6.56 3.72
C THR A 28 -15.65 -5.64 4.72
N ARG A 29 -16.57 -4.80 4.23
CA ARG A 29 -17.42 -3.95 5.07
C ARG A 29 -18.31 -4.78 5.98
N ALA A 30 -18.98 -5.80 5.45
CA ALA A 30 -19.83 -6.68 6.23
C ALA A 30 -19.02 -7.43 7.31
N GLN A 31 -17.80 -7.86 7.01
CA GLN A 31 -16.91 -8.46 8.00
C GLN A 31 -16.58 -7.47 9.12
N TRP A 32 -16.17 -6.25 8.77
CA TRP A 32 -15.90 -5.20 9.75
C TRP A 32 -17.10 -4.96 10.68
N ARG A 33 -18.27 -4.73 10.10
CA ARG A 33 -19.48 -4.45 10.89
C ARG A 33 -19.91 -5.62 11.78
N ARG A 34 -19.68 -6.85 11.36
CA ARG A 34 -19.91 -8.03 12.22
C ARG A 34 -18.96 -8.10 13.39
N GLN A 35 -17.69 -7.70 13.21
CA GLN A 35 -16.66 -7.77 14.25
C GLN A 35 -16.75 -6.63 15.26
N THR A 36 -17.17 -5.45 14.84
CA THR A 36 -17.04 -4.23 15.64
C THR A 36 -18.35 -3.49 15.90
N GLY A 37 -19.45 -3.87 15.22
CA GLY A 37 -20.74 -3.21 15.31
C GLY A 37 -20.95 -2.09 14.30
N ALA A 38 -22.20 -1.65 14.13
CA ALA A 38 -22.62 -0.73 13.07
C ALA A 38 -22.06 0.69 13.20
N ARG A 39 -21.68 1.12 14.39
CA ARG A 39 -21.19 2.49 14.68
C ARG A 39 -19.79 2.48 15.27
N ALA A 40 -18.95 1.55 14.82
CA ALA A 40 -17.58 1.44 15.28
C ALA A 40 -16.63 2.37 14.52
N ASP A 41 -15.55 2.79 15.19
CA ASP A 41 -14.41 3.43 14.56
C ASP A 41 -13.77 2.50 13.54
N LEU A 42 -13.20 3.06 12.48
CA LEU A 42 -12.41 2.32 11.50
C LEU A 42 -10.93 2.45 11.82
N TRP A 43 -10.27 1.31 11.99
CA TRP A 43 -8.81 1.27 12.11
C TRP A 43 -8.17 0.88 10.79
N ILE A 44 -7.09 1.57 10.41
CA ILE A 44 -6.38 1.38 9.14
C ILE A 44 -4.88 1.25 9.42
N PHE A 45 -4.23 0.24 8.85
CA PHE A 45 -2.79 0.07 8.95
C PHE A 45 -2.08 0.55 7.69
N GLY A 46 -1.31 1.63 7.84
CA GLY A 46 -0.44 2.18 6.80
C GLY A 46 0.99 1.66 6.93
N TYR A 47 1.53 1.13 5.84
CA TYR A 47 2.90 0.61 5.78
C TYR A 47 3.75 1.25 4.67
N ALA A 48 3.16 2.07 3.81
CA ALA A 48 3.83 2.78 2.70
C ALA A 48 3.14 4.13 2.45
N SER A 49 2.56 4.39 1.27
CA SER A 49 1.98 5.68 0.91
C SER A 49 0.92 6.21 1.88
N LEU A 50 0.21 5.36 2.58
CA LEU A 50 -0.74 5.77 3.62
C LEU A 50 -0.05 6.44 4.83
N ILE A 51 1.26 6.32 5.00
CA ILE A 51 1.98 6.98 6.09
C ILE A 51 2.12 8.47 5.80
N TRP A 52 2.46 8.86 4.58
CA TRP A 52 2.69 10.24 4.18
C TRP A 52 1.52 10.88 3.41
N ARG A 53 0.61 10.07 2.90
CA ARG A 53 -0.61 10.52 2.21
C ARG A 53 -1.79 9.64 2.60
N PRO A 54 -2.34 9.78 3.81
CA PRO A 54 -3.51 9.01 4.23
C PRO A 54 -4.78 9.38 3.46
N ASP A 55 -4.90 10.62 2.95
CA ASP A 55 -6.07 11.21 2.28
C ASP A 55 -7.34 11.21 3.17
N PHE A 56 -7.18 11.12 4.49
CA PHE A 56 -8.22 11.27 5.50
C PHE A 56 -7.64 11.90 6.77
N VAL A 57 -8.50 12.46 7.61
CA VAL A 57 -8.10 13.03 8.91
C VAL A 57 -8.33 11.98 10.00
N PRO A 58 -7.26 11.41 10.59
CA PRO A 58 -7.39 10.46 11.68
C PRO A 58 -7.76 11.16 12.99
N ALA A 59 -8.55 10.50 13.83
CA ALA A 59 -8.80 10.95 15.21
C ALA A 59 -7.59 10.68 16.12
N GLU A 60 -6.83 9.62 15.83
CA GLU A 60 -5.54 9.32 16.45
C GLU A 60 -4.68 8.45 15.55
N ARG A 61 -3.38 8.39 15.85
CA ARG A 61 -2.41 7.55 15.14
C ARG A 61 -1.34 7.04 16.11
N HIS A 62 -0.87 5.81 15.87
CA HIS A 62 0.19 5.20 16.65
C HIS A 62 1.17 4.47 15.73
N ALA A 63 2.46 4.61 15.99
CA ALA A 63 3.44 3.70 15.43
C ALA A 63 3.19 2.30 16.02
N THR A 64 3.18 1.28 15.16
CA THR A 64 2.87 -0.09 15.57
C THR A 64 3.64 -1.10 14.74
N ARG A 65 3.67 -2.35 15.21
CA ARG A 65 4.28 -3.48 14.49
C ARG A 65 3.25 -4.59 14.35
N VAL A 66 3.01 -5.01 13.11
CA VAL A 66 2.26 -6.23 12.81
C VAL A 66 3.21 -7.39 12.60
N HIS A 67 2.81 -8.59 13.05
CA HIS A 67 3.55 -9.83 12.88
C HIS A 67 2.90 -10.71 11.81
N GLY A 68 3.70 -11.58 11.20
CA GLY A 68 3.24 -12.43 10.09
C GLY A 68 3.23 -11.75 8.73
N TRP A 69 3.66 -10.49 8.65
CA TRP A 69 3.68 -9.68 7.44
C TRP A 69 4.92 -8.79 7.39
N HIS A 70 5.47 -8.54 6.20
CA HIS A 70 6.59 -7.61 6.00
C HIS A 70 6.34 -6.71 4.79
N ARG A 71 6.87 -5.49 4.84
CA ARG A 71 6.91 -4.56 3.71
C ARG A 71 7.95 -4.98 2.71
N ALA A 72 7.60 -4.99 1.41
CA ALA A 72 8.54 -5.26 0.33
C ALA A 72 8.21 -4.37 -0.88
N LEU A 73 9.22 -3.82 -1.53
CA LEU A 73 9.09 -3.11 -2.80
C LEU A 73 9.05 -4.16 -3.92
N ALA A 74 7.93 -4.85 -4.04
CA ALA A 74 7.80 -6.10 -4.79
C ALA A 74 6.45 -6.27 -5.51
N MET A 75 5.79 -5.17 -5.84
CA MET A 75 4.58 -5.19 -6.65
C MET A 75 4.76 -4.32 -7.89
N TRP A 76 4.46 -4.87 -9.06
CA TRP A 76 4.48 -4.13 -10.32
C TRP A 76 3.49 -2.98 -10.32
N SER A 77 3.94 -1.82 -10.73
CA SER A 77 3.13 -0.62 -10.94
C SER A 77 3.22 -0.19 -12.41
N ARG A 78 2.14 -0.42 -13.15
CA ARG A 78 2.05 -0.14 -14.60
C ARG A 78 1.28 1.15 -14.93
N VAL A 79 0.88 1.91 -13.90
CA VAL A 79 0.12 3.16 -14.02
C VAL A 79 0.70 4.24 -13.13
N ASN A 80 0.87 3.95 -11.83
CA ASN A 80 1.20 4.98 -10.83
C ASN A 80 2.68 5.34 -10.79
N ARG A 81 3.59 4.33 -10.92
CA ARG A 81 5.05 4.51 -10.79
C ARG A 81 5.82 3.96 -11.99
N GLY A 82 5.11 3.58 -13.04
CA GLY A 82 5.63 3.10 -14.31
C GLY A 82 4.52 3.03 -15.33
N THR A 83 4.83 2.51 -16.53
CA THR A 83 3.91 2.22 -17.63
C THR A 83 3.86 0.72 -17.89
N PRO A 84 2.96 0.22 -18.76
CA PRO A 84 2.99 -1.18 -19.18
C PRO A 84 4.32 -1.60 -19.80
N GLU A 85 4.96 -0.73 -20.59
CA GLU A 85 6.22 -0.97 -21.31
C GLU A 85 7.42 -0.86 -20.37
N GLN A 86 7.34 0.03 -19.37
CA GLN A 86 8.39 0.30 -18.40
C GLN A 86 7.83 0.31 -16.97
N PRO A 87 7.47 -0.87 -16.44
CA PRO A 87 6.80 -0.97 -15.16
C PRO A 87 7.72 -0.57 -14.01
N GLY A 88 7.16 0.21 -13.11
CA GLY A 88 7.78 0.56 -11.83
C GLY A 88 7.36 -0.38 -10.71
N LEU A 89 7.69 0.00 -9.48
CA LEU A 89 7.37 -0.76 -8.27
C LEU A 89 6.61 0.09 -7.26
N VAL A 90 5.77 -0.60 -6.49
CA VAL A 90 5.18 -0.08 -5.25
C VAL A 90 5.35 -1.10 -4.13
N PHE A 91 5.23 -0.63 -2.88
CA PHE A 91 5.29 -1.52 -1.73
C PHE A 91 4.07 -2.42 -1.66
N ALA A 92 4.33 -3.65 -1.26
CA ALA A 92 3.33 -4.63 -0.88
C ALA A 92 3.57 -5.09 0.56
N LEU A 93 2.50 -5.50 1.23
CA LEU A 93 2.57 -6.22 2.49
C LEU A 93 2.47 -7.72 2.19
N LEU A 94 3.61 -8.41 2.32
CA LEU A 94 3.75 -9.83 1.98
C LEU A 94 3.72 -10.72 3.22
N PRO A 95 3.26 -11.99 3.11
CA PRO A 95 3.28 -12.93 4.24
C PRO A 95 4.69 -13.21 4.77
N GLY A 96 4.80 -13.36 6.08
CA GLY A 96 6.03 -13.68 6.82
C GLY A 96 6.69 -12.47 7.47
N GLY A 97 7.46 -12.68 8.54
CA GLY A 97 8.20 -11.64 9.24
C GLY A 97 7.37 -10.66 10.07
N SER A 98 7.79 -9.41 10.10
CA SER A 98 7.06 -8.33 10.77
C SER A 98 7.20 -7.02 9.99
N CYS A 99 6.22 -6.13 10.13
CA CYS A 99 6.21 -4.81 9.52
C CYS A 99 5.93 -3.74 10.56
N GLN A 100 6.83 -2.77 10.70
CA GLN A 100 6.53 -1.52 11.40
C GLN A 100 5.81 -0.55 10.46
N GLY A 101 4.81 0.12 10.97
CA GLY A 101 4.00 1.09 10.24
C GLY A 101 3.22 1.96 11.21
N VAL A 102 2.16 2.58 10.70
CA VAL A 102 1.29 3.45 11.50
C VAL A 102 -0.14 2.92 11.43
N VAL A 103 -0.78 2.78 12.60
CA VAL A 103 -2.21 2.50 12.68
C VAL A 103 -2.97 3.79 12.94
N TYR A 104 -4.05 4.00 12.20
CA TYR A 104 -4.89 5.18 12.25
C TYR A 104 -6.28 4.82 12.74
N ARG A 105 -6.83 5.61 13.67
CA ARG A 105 -8.24 5.56 14.04
C ARG A 105 -9.02 6.64 13.30
N VAL A 106 -10.05 6.23 12.59
CA VAL A 106 -11.03 7.12 11.97
C VAL A 106 -12.32 7.04 12.80
N ALA A 107 -12.80 8.18 13.27
CA ALA A 107 -14.00 8.24 14.10
C ALA A 107 -15.22 7.69 13.34
N ALA A 108 -16.13 7.03 14.06
CA ALA A 108 -17.30 6.35 13.52
C ALA A 108 -18.14 7.21 12.56
N ARG A 109 -18.25 8.53 12.84
CA ARG A 109 -18.99 9.47 11.98
C ARG A 109 -18.41 9.64 10.57
N ALA A 110 -17.11 9.38 10.39
CA ALA A 110 -16.40 9.48 9.10
C ALA A 110 -16.03 8.11 8.53
N ALA A 111 -16.22 7.04 9.28
CA ALA A 111 -15.66 5.74 8.99
C ALA A 111 -16.14 5.14 7.66
N ASP A 112 -17.42 5.26 7.32
CA ASP A 112 -17.98 4.74 6.06
C ASP A 112 -17.45 5.51 4.86
N ALA A 113 -17.45 6.84 4.91
CA ALA A 113 -16.94 7.68 3.82
C ALA A 113 -15.44 7.47 3.59
N VAL A 114 -14.66 7.34 4.67
CA VAL A 114 -13.21 7.04 4.58
C VAL A 114 -12.98 5.62 4.05
N PHE A 115 -13.78 4.63 4.47
CA PHE A 115 -13.69 3.28 3.96
C PHE A 115 -13.91 3.24 2.43
N ASP A 116 -14.92 3.94 1.91
CA ASP A 116 -15.22 4.00 0.48
C ASP A 116 -14.11 4.70 -0.32
N ALA A 117 -13.66 5.86 0.14
CA ALA A 117 -12.57 6.59 -0.50
C ALA A 117 -11.26 5.79 -0.52
N LEU A 118 -10.93 5.14 0.61
CA LEU A 118 -9.76 4.27 0.73
C LEU A 118 -9.86 3.06 -0.20
N TRP A 119 -11.05 2.46 -0.30
CA TRP A 119 -11.29 1.33 -1.19
C TRP A 119 -11.11 1.71 -2.65
N ALA A 120 -11.68 2.82 -3.10
CA ALA A 120 -11.52 3.32 -4.46
C ALA A 120 -10.04 3.61 -4.81
N ARG A 121 -9.25 4.04 -3.82
CA ARG A 121 -7.81 4.31 -3.98
C ARG A 121 -6.96 3.05 -4.04
N GLU A 122 -7.18 2.10 -3.12
CA GLU A 122 -6.29 0.94 -2.93
C GLU A 122 -6.74 -0.30 -3.72
N MET A 123 -8.02 -0.40 -4.02
CA MET A 123 -8.64 -1.58 -4.62
C MET A 123 -9.24 -1.36 -6.03
N PRO A 124 -8.79 -0.39 -6.85
CA PRO A 124 -9.43 -0.15 -8.15
C PRO A 124 -9.28 -1.34 -9.11
N SER A 125 -8.19 -2.08 -9.01
CA SER A 125 -7.92 -3.30 -9.79
C SER A 125 -8.23 -4.60 -9.04
N ALA A 126 -8.59 -4.53 -7.75
CA ALA A 126 -8.76 -5.69 -6.88
C ALA A 126 -7.51 -6.62 -6.82
N VAL A 127 -6.31 -6.09 -7.00
CA VAL A 127 -5.06 -6.85 -6.94
C VAL A 127 -4.70 -7.24 -5.51
N TYR A 128 -4.95 -6.34 -4.56
CA TYR A 128 -4.70 -6.61 -3.14
C TYR A 128 -5.77 -7.51 -2.52
N ASP A 129 -5.40 -8.16 -1.43
CA ASP A 129 -6.32 -8.78 -0.48
C ASP A 129 -6.52 -7.83 0.70
N ALA A 130 -7.72 -7.37 0.94
CA ALA A 130 -8.07 -6.62 2.13
C ALA A 130 -8.15 -7.57 3.33
N ARG A 131 -7.45 -7.24 4.42
CA ARG A 131 -7.39 -8.06 5.64
C ARG A 131 -7.52 -7.20 6.89
N TRP A 132 -8.13 -7.78 7.92
CA TRP A 132 -8.17 -7.21 9.26
C TRP A 132 -7.01 -7.81 10.07
N LEU A 133 -5.98 -6.99 10.31
CA LEU A 133 -4.78 -7.42 11.04
C LEU A 133 -4.86 -6.93 12.49
N PRO A 134 -4.46 -7.76 13.46
CA PRO A 134 -4.33 -7.32 14.84
C PRO A 134 -3.16 -6.33 14.96
N CYS A 135 -3.47 -5.07 15.22
CA CYS A 135 -2.49 -4.01 15.42
C CYS A 135 -2.44 -3.61 16.89
N PRO A 136 -1.29 -3.76 17.57
CA PRO A 136 -1.09 -3.25 18.92
C PRO A 136 -1.31 -1.72 18.97
N THR A 137 -2.01 -1.25 20.02
CA THR A 137 -2.13 0.16 20.37
C THR A 137 -1.91 0.33 21.88
N PRO A 138 -1.73 1.55 22.40
CA PRO A 138 -1.64 1.79 23.84
C PRO A 138 -2.88 1.32 24.63
N HIS A 139 -4.01 1.16 23.94
CA HIS A 139 -5.29 0.74 24.56
C HIS A 139 -5.63 -0.74 24.31
N GLY A 140 -4.66 -1.51 23.81
CA GLY A 140 -4.83 -2.91 23.43
C GLY A 140 -4.84 -3.12 21.91
N PRO A 141 -4.88 -4.38 21.45
CA PRO A 141 -4.88 -4.70 20.03
C PRO A 141 -6.24 -4.37 19.38
N VAL A 142 -6.18 -3.79 18.18
CA VAL A 142 -7.36 -3.46 17.38
C VAL A 142 -7.31 -4.17 16.02
N PRO A 143 -8.45 -4.58 15.44
CA PRO A 143 -8.49 -5.06 14.07
C PRO A 143 -8.36 -3.88 13.11
N ALA A 144 -7.25 -3.76 12.41
CA ALA A 144 -7.02 -2.70 11.44
C ALA A 144 -7.06 -3.24 10.00
N LEU A 145 -7.73 -2.50 9.12
CA LEU A 145 -7.75 -2.78 7.69
C LEU A 145 -6.37 -2.58 7.09
N ALA A 146 -5.87 -3.59 6.41
CA ALA A 146 -4.62 -3.57 5.67
C ALA A 146 -4.80 -4.18 4.28
N PHE A 147 -4.04 -3.66 3.30
CA PHE A 147 -4.03 -4.18 1.94
C PHE A 147 -2.78 -5.02 1.73
N THR A 148 -2.96 -6.33 1.56
CA THR A 148 -1.88 -7.31 1.45
C THR A 148 -1.78 -7.85 0.03
N LEU A 149 -0.62 -8.40 -0.34
CA LEU A 149 -0.42 -9.01 -1.64
C LEU A 149 -0.08 -10.50 -1.50
N SER A 150 -0.75 -11.32 -2.28
CA SER A 150 -0.39 -12.74 -2.40
C SER A 150 0.85 -12.89 -3.26
N ARG A 151 1.79 -13.77 -2.87
CA ARG A 151 2.93 -14.15 -3.73
C ARG A 151 2.51 -14.91 -4.99
N ARG A 152 1.24 -15.35 -5.07
CA ARG A 152 0.65 -15.97 -6.28
C ARG A 152 0.04 -14.94 -7.23
N SER A 153 -0.02 -13.66 -6.84
CA SER A 153 -0.51 -12.60 -7.71
C SER A 153 0.41 -12.39 -8.90
N SER A 154 -0.14 -12.19 -10.09
CA SER A 154 0.62 -11.78 -11.28
C SER A 154 1.27 -10.40 -11.15
N SER A 155 0.85 -9.61 -10.14
CA SER A 155 1.47 -8.34 -9.81
C SER A 155 2.64 -8.47 -8.85
N TYR A 156 2.88 -9.65 -8.24
CA TYR A 156 4.08 -9.89 -7.44
C TYR A 156 5.30 -10.05 -8.37
N THR A 157 6.39 -9.35 -8.06
CA THR A 157 7.59 -9.34 -8.92
C THR A 157 8.45 -10.58 -8.80
N GLY A 158 8.27 -11.37 -7.74
CA GLY A 158 9.31 -12.29 -7.31
C GLY A 158 10.49 -11.55 -6.66
N GLU A 159 11.63 -12.23 -6.59
CA GLU A 159 12.89 -11.63 -6.15
C GLU A 159 13.55 -10.91 -7.32
N LEU A 160 13.91 -9.66 -7.11
CA LEU A 160 14.64 -8.85 -8.09
C LEU A 160 16.10 -8.73 -7.69
N SER A 161 16.98 -8.78 -8.69
CA SER A 161 18.40 -8.53 -8.50
C SER A 161 18.70 -7.04 -8.26
N PRO A 162 19.86 -6.68 -7.67
CA PRO A 162 20.30 -5.29 -7.56
C PRO A 162 20.32 -4.55 -8.90
N ALA A 163 20.71 -5.22 -9.99
CA ALA A 163 20.72 -4.64 -11.33
C ALA A 163 19.30 -4.27 -11.82
N GLN A 164 18.30 -5.13 -11.55
CA GLN A 164 16.92 -4.82 -11.88
C GLN A 164 16.37 -3.64 -11.06
N TYR A 165 16.67 -3.56 -9.76
CA TYR A 165 16.31 -2.40 -8.95
C TYR A 165 16.95 -1.11 -9.50
N ARG A 166 18.27 -1.12 -9.84
CA ARG A 166 18.94 0.03 -10.45
C ARG A 166 18.24 0.49 -11.73
N HIS A 167 17.94 -0.46 -12.61
CA HIS A 167 17.25 -0.15 -13.87
C HIS A 167 15.89 0.49 -13.61
N ILE A 168 15.07 -0.08 -12.72
CA ILE A 168 13.73 0.43 -12.39
C ILE A 168 13.83 1.82 -11.74
N PHE A 169 14.76 2.03 -10.82
CA PHE A 169 14.94 3.32 -10.16
C PHE A 169 15.36 4.43 -11.14
N GLY A 170 16.20 4.09 -12.13
CA GLY A 170 16.66 5.05 -13.13
C GLY A 170 15.61 5.40 -14.19
N HIS A 171 14.72 4.45 -14.53
CA HIS A 171 13.91 4.60 -15.75
C HIS A 171 12.40 4.61 -15.50
N ALA A 172 11.89 3.90 -14.48
CA ALA A 172 10.45 3.73 -14.32
C ALA A 172 9.79 5.00 -13.76
N ARG A 173 8.90 5.60 -14.55
CA ARG A 173 8.08 6.75 -14.19
C ARG A 173 6.63 6.50 -14.59
N GLY A 174 5.69 6.87 -13.74
CA GLY A 174 4.26 6.76 -13.97
C GLY A 174 3.51 8.04 -13.61
N ARG A 175 2.20 7.94 -13.54
CA ARG A 175 1.28 9.07 -13.28
C ARG A 175 1.65 9.89 -12.04
N TYR A 176 2.18 9.26 -10.99
CA TYR A 176 2.51 9.91 -9.72
C TYR A 176 4.03 10.00 -9.46
N GLY A 177 4.85 9.96 -10.51
CA GLY A 177 6.30 10.08 -10.43
C GLY A 177 7.03 8.74 -10.45
N SER A 178 8.32 8.74 -10.07
CA SER A 178 9.19 7.56 -10.17
C SER A 178 8.98 6.57 -9.02
N THR A 179 9.46 5.33 -9.23
CA THR A 179 9.60 4.34 -8.16
C THR A 179 10.57 4.80 -7.08
N LEU A 180 11.67 5.46 -7.48
CA LEU A 180 12.69 5.93 -6.54
C LEU A 180 12.16 7.01 -5.61
N ASP A 181 11.46 8.04 -6.13
CA ASP A 181 10.86 9.10 -5.32
C ASP A 181 9.86 8.52 -4.31
N TYR A 182 9.04 7.54 -4.77
CA TYR A 182 8.09 6.85 -3.91
C TYR A 182 8.77 6.08 -2.78
N ALA A 183 9.87 5.40 -3.06
CA ALA A 183 10.62 4.64 -2.07
C ALA A 183 11.32 5.57 -1.05
N ARG A 184 11.95 6.66 -1.52
CA ARG A 184 12.57 7.69 -0.66
C ARG A 184 11.53 8.36 0.25
N GLN A 185 10.41 8.79 -0.29
CA GLN A 185 9.34 9.41 0.48
C GLN A 185 8.76 8.46 1.56
N THR A 186 8.71 7.16 1.24
CA THR A 186 8.29 6.17 2.24
C THR A 186 9.34 6.02 3.34
N GLN A 187 10.63 6.02 3.02
CA GLN A 187 11.70 5.97 4.02
C GLN A 187 11.67 7.19 4.94
N GLU A 188 11.66 8.39 4.39
CA GLU A 188 11.58 9.65 5.14
C GLU A 188 10.39 9.66 6.10
N SER A 189 9.24 9.21 5.62
CA SER A 189 8.03 9.15 6.44
C SER A 189 8.12 8.13 7.57
N LEU A 190 8.76 6.98 7.34
CA LEU A 190 9.02 5.99 8.39
C LEU A 190 9.96 6.56 9.45
N GLU A 191 11.04 7.20 9.03
CA GLU A 191 12.02 7.83 9.92
C GLU A 191 11.38 8.94 10.78
N ALA A 192 10.49 9.75 10.20
CA ALA A 192 9.71 10.74 10.92
C ALA A 192 8.80 10.15 12.03
N HIS A 193 8.48 8.86 11.92
CA HIS A 193 7.75 8.09 12.95
C HIS A 193 8.67 7.23 13.83
N GLY A 194 9.99 7.46 13.77
CA GLY A 194 10.98 6.70 14.55
C GLY A 194 11.20 5.25 14.08
N VAL A 195 10.77 4.93 12.86
CA VAL A 195 10.89 3.59 12.27
C VAL A 195 12.08 3.55 11.33
N ARG A 196 13.08 2.70 11.64
CA ARG A 196 14.20 2.40 10.74
C ARG A 196 13.89 1.12 9.97
N ASP A 197 13.93 1.20 8.64
CA ASP A 197 13.79 0.05 7.74
C ASP A 197 15.11 -0.20 7.01
N THR A 198 15.94 -1.08 7.58
CA THR A 198 17.27 -1.40 7.03
C THR A 198 17.19 -2.02 5.64
N ARG A 199 16.12 -2.80 5.37
CA ARG A 199 15.92 -3.40 4.04
C ARG A 199 15.59 -2.34 2.98
N LEU A 200 14.77 -1.35 3.34
CA LEU A 200 14.49 -0.23 2.45
C LEU A 200 15.74 0.62 2.22
N SER A 201 16.53 0.91 3.26
CA SER A 201 17.80 1.61 3.11
C SER A 201 18.76 0.88 2.19
N GLN A 202 18.85 -0.46 2.31
CA GLN A 202 19.64 -1.28 1.40
C GLN A 202 19.14 -1.21 -0.05
N LEU A 203 17.82 -1.24 -0.28
CA LEU A 203 17.27 -1.11 -1.62
C LEU A 203 17.59 0.25 -2.24
N LEU A 204 17.50 1.32 -1.46
CA LEU A 204 17.79 2.67 -1.92
C LEU A 204 19.28 2.88 -2.24
N SER A 205 20.20 2.21 -1.56
CA SER A 205 21.63 2.29 -1.91
C SER A 205 21.92 1.79 -3.33
N TYR A 206 21.08 0.92 -3.90
CA TYR A 206 21.22 0.52 -5.31
C TYR A 206 20.99 1.67 -6.31
N ALA A 207 20.29 2.73 -5.90
CA ALA A 207 20.09 3.91 -6.74
C ALA A 207 21.33 4.81 -6.75
N ASP A 208 22.11 4.83 -5.67
CA ASP A 208 23.30 5.67 -5.52
C ASP A 208 24.48 5.12 -6.34
N ASP A 209 24.48 3.81 -6.63
CA ASP A 209 25.45 3.13 -7.47
C ASP A 209 25.21 3.34 -8.99
N CYS A 210 24.20 4.14 -9.37
CA CYS A 210 23.93 4.45 -10.77
C CYS A 210 24.86 5.61 -11.21
N PRO A 211 25.78 5.43 -12.17
CA PRO A 211 26.54 6.54 -12.71
C PRO A 211 25.55 7.55 -13.28
N LEU A 212 25.64 8.80 -12.83
CA LEU A 212 24.90 9.91 -13.39
C LEU A 212 25.09 9.88 -14.91
N GLN A 213 24.03 9.64 -15.67
CA GLN A 213 24.07 9.92 -17.10
C GLN A 213 24.24 11.44 -17.20
N THR A 214 25.44 11.88 -17.47
CA THR A 214 25.69 13.23 -17.96
C THR A 214 24.95 13.32 -19.29
N GLU A 215 23.88 14.09 -19.32
CA GLU A 215 23.26 14.52 -20.57
C GLU A 215 24.33 15.32 -21.34
N ASP A 216 24.82 14.77 -22.46
CA ASP A 216 25.53 15.48 -23.49
C ASP A 216 24.54 16.16 -24.44
#